data_aff350e3a698244aee47e6cdca62a979
#
_entry.id   aff350e3a698244aee47e6cdca62a979
#
_cell.length_a   1.000
_cell.length_b   1.000
_cell.length_c   1.000
_cell.angle_alpha   90.00
_cell.angle_beta   90.00
_cell.angle_gamma   90.00
#
_symmetry.space_group_name_H-M   'P 1'
#
loop_
_entity.id
_entity.type
_entity.pdbx_description
1 polymer ?
#
loop_
_entity_poly.entity_id
_entity_poly.type
_entity_poly.pdbx_seq_one_letter_code
_entity_poly.pdbx_strand_id
1 'polypeptide(L)'
;GGFTEVKDFANSIVIDDLARFAVDEYNKKQNTLLEFRKVLNAKEQIVSGTLYYITLDAANGGIIKTYEAKVWVKKWENLKELQEFKPVD
;
A
#
# COMPACT_ATOMS: atom_id res chain seq x y z
N GLY A 1 -14.50 -13.05 5.86
CA GLY A 1 -14.97 -12.29 4.81
C GLY A 1 -14.06 -12.18 3.62
N GLY A 2 -14.64 -11.81 2.52
CA GLY A 2 -13.95 -11.62 1.28
C GLY A 2 -13.39 -10.20 1.16
N PHE A 3 -12.83 -9.94 0.00
CA PHE A 3 -12.28 -8.63 -0.32
C PHE A 3 -13.35 -7.72 -0.88
N THR A 4 -13.24 -6.43 -0.57
CA THR A 4 -14.09 -5.40 -1.14
C THR A 4 -13.22 -4.45 -1.93
N GLU A 5 -13.60 -4.18 -3.18
CA GLU A 5 -12.89 -3.19 -4.00
C GLU A 5 -13.10 -1.81 -3.42
N VAL A 6 -12.03 -1.03 -3.35
CA VAL A 6 -12.13 0.39 -2.98
C VAL A 6 -12.36 1.14 -4.29
N LYS A 7 -13.61 1.46 -4.60
CA LYS A 7 -13.99 1.95 -5.93
C LYS A 7 -13.39 3.30 -6.31
N ASP A 8 -13.25 4.19 -5.35
CA ASP A 8 -12.74 5.53 -5.60
C ASP A 8 -11.33 5.71 -5.07
N PHE A 9 -10.50 4.69 -5.27
CA PHE A 9 -9.14 4.68 -4.71
C PHE A 9 -8.29 5.84 -5.20
N ALA A 10 -8.49 6.26 -6.44
CA ALA A 10 -7.67 7.33 -7.04
C ALA A 10 -7.88 8.68 -6.35
N ASN A 11 -9.04 8.88 -5.74
CA ASN A 11 -9.38 10.12 -5.03
C ASN A 11 -9.36 9.96 -3.52
N SER A 12 -8.92 8.81 -3.02
CA SER A 12 -8.92 8.53 -1.59
C SER A 12 -7.63 9.00 -0.94
N ILE A 13 -7.75 9.95 -0.04
CA ILE A 13 -6.61 10.43 0.77
C ILE A 13 -6.09 9.28 1.64
N VAL A 14 -6.99 8.47 2.18
CA VAL A 14 -6.61 7.34 3.04
C VAL A 14 -5.74 6.35 2.27
N ILE A 15 -6.19 5.96 1.07
CA ILE A 15 -5.43 4.99 0.26
C ILE A 15 -4.10 5.58 -0.19
N ASP A 16 -4.08 6.85 -0.59
CA ASP A 16 -2.85 7.52 -0.99
C ASP A 16 -1.84 7.53 0.17
N ASP A 17 -2.29 7.89 1.36
CA ASP A 17 -1.42 7.91 2.55
C ASP A 17 -0.88 6.52 2.88
N LEU A 18 -1.72 5.48 2.76
CA LEU A 18 -1.30 4.11 3.02
C LEU A 18 -0.27 3.64 1.99
N ALA A 19 -0.46 4.02 0.72
CA ALA A 19 0.49 3.67 -0.33
C ALA A 19 1.85 4.32 -0.08
N ARG A 20 1.87 5.59 0.30
CA ARG A 20 3.11 6.30 0.62
C ARG A 20 3.77 5.72 1.86
N PHE A 21 2.99 5.38 2.87
CA PHE A 21 3.49 4.70 4.06
C PHE A 21 4.17 3.37 3.68
N ALA A 22 3.53 2.60 2.80
CA ALA A 22 4.07 1.31 2.38
C ALA A 22 5.43 1.47 1.69
N VAL A 23 5.55 2.44 0.78
CA VAL A 23 6.81 2.69 0.09
C VAL A 23 7.89 3.13 1.09
N ASP A 24 7.54 4.03 2.01
CA ASP A 24 8.49 4.51 3.02
C ASP A 24 8.98 3.39 3.92
N GLU A 25 8.08 2.52 4.36
CA GLU A 25 8.45 1.40 5.22
C GLU A 25 9.32 0.39 4.49
N TYR A 26 8.99 0.10 3.24
CA TYR A 26 9.80 -0.78 2.43
C TYR A 26 11.21 -0.21 2.24
N ASN A 27 11.29 1.08 1.94
CA ASN A 27 12.59 1.76 1.77
C ASN A 27 13.45 1.65 3.03
N LYS A 28 12.84 1.84 4.20
CA LYS A 28 13.57 1.72 5.47
C LYS A 28 14.06 0.31 5.71
N LYS A 29 13.20 -0.69 5.46
CA LYS A 29 13.53 -2.08 5.72
C LYS A 29 14.56 -2.63 4.76
N GLN A 30 14.49 -2.22 3.49
CA GLN A 30 15.35 -2.76 2.43
C GLN A 30 16.48 -1.83 2.03
N ASN A 31 16.58 -0.67 2.67
CA ASN A 31 17.59 0.34 2.34
C ASN A 31 17.55 0.71 0.86
N THR A 32 16.32 0.99 0.36
CA THR A 32 16.09 1.37 -1.03
C THR A 32 15.56 2.80 -1.09
N LEU A 33 15.44 3.33 -2.31
CA LEU A 33 15.00 4.69 -2.55
C LEU A 33 13.88 4.75 -3.59
N LEU A 34 12.88 3.88 -3.44
CA LEU A 34 11.71 3.91 -4.32
C LEU A 34 10.94 5.20 -4.12
N GLU A 35 10.44 5.76 -5.22
CA GLU A 35 9.61 6.96 -5.19
C GLU A 35 8.18 6.60 -5.59
N PHE A 36 7.25 6.82 -4.69
CA PHE A 36 5.84 6.55 -4.97
C PHE A 36 5.37 7.37 -6.17
N ARG A 37 4.60 6.76 -7.06
CA ARG A 37 4.02 7.44 -8.23
C ARG A 37 2.51 7.53 -8.14
N LYS A 38 1.82 6.40 -8.17
CA LYS A 38 0.34 6.41 -8.12
C LYS A 38 -0.21 5.06 -7.69
N VAL A 39 -1.44 5.09 -7.21
CA VAL A 39 -2.20 3.88 -6.90
C VAL A 39 -2.94 3.44 -8.15
N LEU A 40 -2.84 2.15 -8.46
CA LEU A 40 -3.52 1.55 -9.61
C LEU A 40 -4.80 0.83 -9.21
N ASN A 41 -4.85 0.28 -8.00
CA ASN A 41 -6.00 -0.45 -7.49
C ASN A 41 -5.89 -0.60 -5.98
N ALA A 42 -7.02 -0.75 -5.31
CA ALA A 42 -7.04 -1.01 -3.88
C ALA A 42 -8.22 -1.90 -3.53
N LYS A 43 -7.97 -2.84 -2.62
CA LYS A 43 -8.99 -3.71 -2.04
C LYS A 43 -8.84 -3.68 -0.54
N GLU A 44 -9.91 -3.96 0.17
CA GLU A 44 -9.84 -4.05 1.62
C GLU A 44 -10.53 -5.31 2.11
N GLN A 45 -10.10 -5.76 3.27
CA GLN A 45 -10.68 -6.93 3.92
C GLN A 45 -10.81 -6.60 5.40
N ILE A 46 -12.02 -6.71 5.93
CA ILE A 46 -12.27 -6.45 7.34
C ILE A 46 -11.90 -7.70 8.13
N VAL A 47 -10.97 -7.52 9.04
CA VAL A 47 -10.51 -8.56 9.94
C VAL A 47 -10.51 -7.93 11.34
N SER A 48 -9.58 -8.27 12.21
CA SER A 48 -9.38 -7.46 13.40
C SER A 48 -8.64 -6.20 12.94
N GLY A 49 -9.40 -5.15 12.64
CA GLY A 49 -8.92 -4.00 11.89
C GLY A 49 -9.22 -4.18 10.42
N THR A 50 -8.45 -3.54 9.55
CA THR A 50 -8.62 -3.61 8.11
C THR A 50 -7.29 -3.92 7.44
N LEU A 51 -7.29 -4.91 6.56
CA LEU A 51 -6.18 -5.19 5.67
C LEU A 51 -6.44 -4.50 4.35
N TYR A 52 -5.47 -3.72 3.89
CA TYR A 52 -5.55 -3.06 2.58
C TYR A 52 -4.56 -3.73 1.64
N TYR A 53 -5.02 -4.05 0.45
CA TYR A 53 -4.18 -4.59 -0.62
C TYR A 53 -4.11 -3.52 -1.70
N ILE A 54 -2.97 -2.88 -1.82
CA ILE A 54 -2.81 -1.72 -2.69
C ILE A 54 -1.82 -2.06 -3.80
N THR A 55 -2.28 -1.93 -5.04
CA THR A 55 -1.41 -2.06 -6.21
C THR A 55 -0.98 -0.64 -6.58
N LEU A 56 0.31 -0.43 -6.65
CA LEU A 56 0.86 0.90 -6.88
C LEU A 56 2.06 0.86 -7.81
N ASP A 57 2.33 2.00 -8.44
CA ASP A 57 3.55 2.21 -9.20
C ASP A 57 4.54 3.02 -8.37
N ALA A 58 5.80 2.62 -8.42
CA ALA A 58 6.90 3.36 -7.80
C ALA A 58 8.10 3.31 -8.71
N ALA A 59 8.91 4.36 -8.68
CA ALA A 59 10.10 4.47 -9.52
C ALA A 59 11.34 4.11 -8.72
N ASN A 60 12.21 3.33 -9.34
CA ASN A 60 13.52 2.99 -8.80
C ASN A 60 14.56 3.48 -9.79
N GLY A 61 15.23 4.59 -9.45
CA GLY A 61 16.21 5.17 -10.34
C GLY A 61 15.64 5.56 -11.70
N GLY A 62 14.39 6.04 -11.72
CA GLY A 62 13.73 6.46 -12.95
C GLY A 62 12.98 5.34 -13.67
N ILE A 63 13.13 4.10 -13.23
CA ILE A 63 12.43 2.96 -13.82
C ILE A 63 11.18 2.69 -13.00
N ILE A 64 10.01 2.76 -13.63
CA ILE A 64 8.73 2.54 -12.97
C ILE A 64 8.40 1.06 -12.97
N LYS A 65 8.07 0.54 -11.79
CA LYS A 65 7.60 -0.83 -11.62
C LYS A 65 6.32 -0.83 -10.79
N THR A 66 5.56 -1.90 -10.92
CA THR A 66 4.32 -2.09 -10.19
C THR A 66 4.56 -3.02 -9.01
N TYR A 67 4.00 -2.64 -7.86
CA TYR A 67 4.14 -3.40 -6.62
C TYR A 67 2.78 -3.63 -5.99
N GLU A 68 2.70 -4.67 -5.17
CA GLU A 68 1.54 -4.90 -4.33
C GLU A 68 1.95 -4.79 -2.88
N ALA A 69 1.26 -3.93 -2.14
CA ALA A 69 1.50 -3.70 -0.73
C ALA A 69 0.31 -4.20 0.08
N LYS A 70 0.60 -4.85 1.20
CA LYS A 70 -0.42 -5.30 2.15
C LYS A 70 -0.19 -4.55 3.45
N VAL A 71 -1.14 -3.71 3.84
CA VAL A 71 -1.03 -2.85 5.02
C VAL A 71 -2.16 -3.17 5.99
N TRP A 72 -1.82 -3.38 7.25
CA TRP A 72 -2.79 -3.66 8.30
C TRP A 72 -2.98 -2.44 9.17
N VAL A 73 -4.25 -2.03 9.37
CA VAL A 73 -4.59 -0.84 10.14
C VAL A 73 -5.55 -1.22 11.25
N LYS A 74 -5.21 -0.83 12.48
CA LYS A 74 -6.11 -0.93 13.64
C LYS A 74 -6.21 0.47 14.25
N LYS A 75 -7.29 1.16 13.96
CA LYS A 75 -7.44 2.57 14.38
C LYS A 75 -7.46 2.72 15.89
N TRP A 76 -8.12 1.79 16.60
CA TRP A 76 -8.23 1.86 18.06
C TRP A 76 -6.91 1.63 18.77
N GLU A 77 -5.92 1.07 18.08
CA GLU A 77 -4.58 0.89 18.64
C GLU A 77 -3.57 1.85 18.00
N ASN A 78 -4.07 2.71 17.14
CA ASN A 78 -3.22 3.62 16.36
C ASN A 78 -2.12 2.83 15.64
N LEU A 79 -2.46 1.64 15.15
CA LEU A 79 -1.52 0.73 14.50
C LEU A 79 -1.64 0.83 12.99
N LYS A 80 -0.47 0.89 12.34
CA LYS A 80 -0.35 0.84 10.90
C LYS A 80 0.92 0.04 10.61
N GLU A 81 0.78 -1.09 9.90
CA GLU A 81 1.89 -2.02 9.73
C GLU A 81 1.95 -2.54 8.29
N LEU A 82 3.13 -2.44 7.70
CA LEU A 82 3.38 -3.04 6.38
C LEU A 82 3.60 -4.54 6.56
N GLN A 83 2.69 -5.34 6.03
CA GLN A 83 2.75 -6.79 6.12
C GLN A 83 3.55 -7.40 4.98
N GLU A 84 3.42 -6.83 3.78
CA GLU A 84 4.05 -7.38 2.58
C GLU A 84 4.21 -6.28 1.55
N PHE A 85 5.29 -6.35 0.78
CA PHE A 85 5.54 -5.42 -0.32
C PHE A 85 6.35 -6.18 -1.36
N LYS A 86 5.79 -6.39 -2.54
CA LYS A 86 6.43 -7.21 -3.54
C LYS A 86 6.14 -6.71 -4.95
N PRO A 87 7.05 -6.94 -5.91
CA PRO A 87 6.77 -6.59 -7.30
C PRO A 87 5.67 -7.47 -7.88
N VAL A 88 4.91 -6.89 -8.78
CA VAL A 88 3.89 -7.60 -9.55
C VAL A 88 4.47 -7.83 -10.94
N ASP A 89 4.47 -9.07 -11.35
CA ASP A 89 4.98 -9.44 -12.66
C ASP A 89 3.91 -9.36 -13.74
#